data_7ec9ebc552425155a744de065fc41cb7
#
_entry.id   7ec9ebc552425155a744de065fc41cb7
#
_cell.length_a   1.000
_cell.length_b   1.000
_cell.length_c   1.000
_cell.angle_alpha   90.00
_cell.angle_beta   90.00
_cell.angle_gamma   90.00
#
_symmetry.space_group_name_H-M   'P 1'
#
loop_
_entity.id
_entity.type
_entity.pdbx_description
1 polymer ?
#
loop_
_entity_poly.entity_id
_entity_poly.type
_entity_poly.pdbx_seq_one_letter_code
_entity_poly.pdbx_strand_id
1 'polypeptide(L)'
;MILKHAMIGVAGLAALASLISGALGEKLGPWILKPMRKPLDAALIAKADAIFERDGVKREEFDVRAPDGVMLRGWKVRAKTPNGDWVLLFHGIVDNRAEMAPYADFLLRAGYGTVMMDAREQGASDGTLATFGWKERWDTKAVIDALNANEQPRNVFELGESMGGAIALQSAAIDPRIRAVVAEASFSSLREVSYDYAGLDLSSTLGRTLFRPASILALRSAEKEGGFHADDVSPQKAVAARAFPVLLICGTRDRIIPCRHSEIIYDAATGPKQFWVVPGAGHTGAFGTEPAEFERRVLAFFAKNRN
;
A
#
# COMPACT_ATOMS: atom_id res chain seq x y z
N MET A 1 -45.02 26.50 -11.82
CA MET A 1 -44.13 26.80 -12.96
C MET A 1 -42.71 27.13 -12.50
N ILE A 2 -42.50 27.99 -11.52
CA ILE A 2 -41.19 28.41 -11.01
C ILE A 2 -40.32 27.22 -10.46
N LEU A 3 -40.93 26.28 -9.76
CA LEU A 3 -40.23 25.13 -9.19
C LEU A 3 -39.63 24.19 -10.27
N LYS A 4 -40.35 24.00 -11.40
CA LYS A 4 -39.86 23.20 -12.53
C LYS A 4 -38.64 23.85 -13.23
N HIS A 5 -38.67 25.17 -13.41
CA HIS A 5 -37.54 25.89 -14.02
C HIS A 5 -36.30 25.89 -13.10
N ALA A 6 -36.48 26.00 -11.78
CA ALA A 6 -35.41 25.90 -10.80
C ALA A 6 -34.78 24.49 -10.81
N MET A 7 -35.59 23.43 -10.87
CA MET A 7 -35.08 22.04 -10.96
C MET A 7 -34.33 21.78 -12.27
N ILE A 8 -34.81 22.32 -13.42
CA ILE A 8 -34.11 22.19 -14.71
C ILE A 8 -32.77 22.95 -14.68
N GLY A 9 -32.73 24.14 -14.07
CA GLY A 9 -31.49 24.92 -13.90
C GLY A 9 -30.44 24.19 -13.04
N VAL A 10 -30.85 23.61 -11.91
CA VAL A 10 -29.97 22.83 -11.03
C VAL A 10 -29.46 21.55 -11.71
N ALA A 11 -30.33 20.84 -12.43
CA ALA A 11 -29.97 19.67 -13.21
C ALA A 11 -29.01 20.01 -14.35
N GLY A 12 -29.19 21.15 -15.03
CA GLY A 12 -28.27 21.64 -16.07
C GLY A 12 -26.93 22.02 -15.53
N LEU A 13 -26.85 22.69 -14.38
CA LEU A 13 -25.59 23.03 -13.72
C LEU A 13 -24.85 21.78 -13.23
N ALA A 14 -25.56 20.80 -12.67
CA ALA A 14 -24.95 19.52 -12.26
C ALA A 14 -24.44 18.73 -13.47
N ALA A 15 -25.16 18.69 -14.58
CA ALA A 15 -24.69 18.05 -15.81
C ALA A 15 -23.46 18.75 -16.41
N LEU A 16 -23.42 20.07 -16.42
CA LEU A 16 -22.27 20.84 -16.89
C LEU A 16 -21.04 20.63 -15.99
N ALA A 17 -21.22 20.65 -14.67
CA ALA A 17 -20.17 20.34 -13.70
C ALA A 17 -19.62 18.91 -13.88
N SER A 18 -20.49 17.94 -14.15
CA SER A 18 -20.11 16.55 -14.44
C SER A 18 -19.33 16.42 -15.75
N LEU A 19 -19.72 17.15 -16.81
CA LEU A 19 -19.01 17.16 -18.10
C LEU A 19 -17.62 17.79 -17.97
N ILE A 20 -17.49 18.92 -17.28
CA ILE A 20 -16.21 19.61 -17.03
C ILE A 20 -15.31 18.69 -16.18
N SER A 21 -15.86 18.09 -15.12
CA SER A 21 -15.14 17.13 -14.27
C SER A 21 -14.68 15.92 -15.07
N GLY A 22 -15.50 15.43 -16.01
CA GLY A 22 -15.16 14.31 -16.88
C GLY A 22 -13.98 14.62 -17.80
N ALA A 23 -14.02 15.75 -18.51
CA ALA A 23 -12.92 16.18 -19.40
C ALA A 23 -11.61 16.42 -18.62
N LEU A 24 -11.72 16.95 -17.40
CA LEU A 24 -10.56 17.10 -16.51
C LEU A 24 -10.05 15.75 -16.04
N GLY A 25 -10.94 14.83 -15.67
CA GLY A 25 -10.58 13.46 -15.25
C GLY A 25 -9.80 12.69 -16.32
N GLU A 26 -10.23 12.79 -17.59
CA GLU A 26 -9.52 12.16 -18.70
C GLU A 26 -8.08 12.68 -18.84
N LYS A 27 -7.86 13.99 -18.70
CA LYS A 27 -6.55 14.60 -18.76
C LYS A 27 -5.67 14.28 -17.54
N LEU A 28 -6.26 14.11 -16.37
CA LEU A 28 -5.55 13.83 -15.13
C LEU A 28 -5.31 12.32 -14.90
N GLY A 29 -6.02 11.44 -15.61
CA GLY A 29 -5.91 10.00 -15.45
C GLY A 29 -4.49 9.45 -15.51
N PRO A 30 -3.65 9.84 -16.48
CA PRO A 30 -2.26 9.40 -16.54
C PRO A 30 -1.42 9.78 -15.32
N TRP A 31 -1.76 10.90 -14.65
CA TRP A 31 -1.04 11.37 -13.46
C TRP A 31 -1.30 10.51 -12.23
N ILE A 32 -2.41 9.74 -12.20
CA ILE A 32 -2.68 8.77 -11.13
C ILE A 32 -1.54 7.74 -11.05
N LEU A 33 -1.01 7.32 -12.20
CA LEU A 33 0.06 6.33 -12.28
C LEU A 33 1.47 6.92 -12.18
N LYS A 34 1.58 8.25 -12.10
CA LYS A 34 2.84 9.00 -12.00
C LYS A 34 2.82 9.90 -10.76
N PRO A 35 2.71 9.32 -9.57
CA PRO A 35 2.73 10.12 -8.35
C PRO A 35 4.08 10.82 -8.19
N MET A 36 4.07 11.90 -7.42
CA MET A 36 5.30 12.60 -7.08
C MET A 36 6.26 11.65 -6.36
N ARG A 37 7.53 11.61 -6.77
CA ARG A 37 8.57 10.83 -6.09
C ARG A 37 9.14 11.63 -4.93
N LYS A 38 9.19 11.05 -3.75
CA LYS A 38 9.95 11.57 -2.62
C LYS A 38 11.41 11.14 -2.78
N PRO A 39 12.35 12.07 -2.97
CA PRO A 39 13.75 11.71 -3.10
C PRO A 39 14.26 11.03 -1.84
N LEU A 40 15.10 10.01 -2.00
CA LEU A 40 15.86 9.42 -0.93
C LEU A 40 17.11 10.28 -0.71
N ASP A 41 16.99 11.31 0.10
CA ASP A 41 18.09 12.23 0.39
C ASP A 41 19.01 11.75 1.53
N ALA A 42 20.14 12.43 1.69
CA ALA A 42 21.14 12.07 2.70
C ALA A 42 20.62 12.18 4.14
N ALA A 43 19.67 13.08 4.40
CA ALA A 43 19.11 13.26 5.75
C ALA A 43 18.20 12.10 6.13
N LEU A 44 17.36 11.62 5.19
CA LEU A 44 16.53 10.44 5.38
C LEU A 44 17.39 9.18 5.56
N ILE A 45 18.44 9.04 4.75
CA ILE A 45 19.40 7.92 4.87
C ILE A 45 20.05 7.96 6.26
N ALA A 46 20.59 9.10 6.69
CA ALA A 46 21.24 9.25 8.00
C ALA A 46 20.27 8.93 9.15
N LYS A 47 19.01 9.35 9.04
CA LYS A 47 17.98 9.04 10.05
C LYS A 47 17.71 7.52 10.14
N ALA A 48 17.61 6.84 9.00
CA ALA A 48 17.44 5.39 8.98
C ALA A 48 18.68 4.67 9.51
N ASP A 49 19.89 5.09 9.10
CA ASP A 49 21.14 4.51 9.58
C ASP A 49 21.30 4.66 11.10
N ALA A 50 20.93 5.82 11.67
CA ALA A 50 20.95 6.04 13.12
C ALA A 50 20.02 5.09 13.89
N ILE A 51 18.87 4.70 13.29
CA ILE A 51 17.97 3.68 13.86
C ILE A 51 18.69 2.33 13.90
N PHE A 52 19.29 1.90 12.80
CA PHE A 52 19.96 0.61 12.70
C PHE A 52 21.22 0.52 13.55
N GLU A 53 22.01 1.58 13.61
CA GLU A 53 23.23 1.66 14.43
C GLU A 53 22.94 1.54 15.93
N ARG A 54 21.81 2.08 16.40
CA ARG A 54 21.36 1.93 17.79
C ARG A 54 21.22 0.47 18.21
N ASP A 55 20.75 -0.38 17.29
CA ASP A 55 20.60 -1.82 17.51
C ASP A 55 21.87 -2.61 17.16
N GLY A 56 22.90 -1.93 16.71
CA GLY A 56 24.20 -2.53 16.32
C GLY A 56 24.11 -3.36 15.04
N VAL A 57 23.20 -2.98 14.12
CA VAL A 57 23.06 -3.59 12.80
C VAL A 57 23.34 -2.57 11.70
N LYS A 58 23.53 -3.05 10.47
CA LYS A 58 23.75 -2.20 9.29
C LYS A 58 22.89 -2.67 8.14
N ARG A 59 22.40 -1.71 7.36
CA ARG A 59 21.74 -2.02 6.10
C ARG A 59 22.76 -2.38 5.01
N GLU A 60 22.33 -3.24 4.11
CA GLU A 60 23.02 -3.59 2.87
C GLU A 60 22.12 -3.12 1.70
N GLU A 61 22.73 -2.63 0.62
CA GLU A 61 21.99 -2.37 -0.61
C GLU A 61 21.47 -3.71 -1.17
N PHE A 62 20.22 -3.72 -1.58
CA PHE A 62 19.54 -4.91 -2.07
C PHE A 62 18.73 -4.58 -3.32
N ASP A 63 19.44 -4.52 -4.44
CA ASP A 63 18.86 -4.18 -5.72
C ASP A 63 18.38 -5.44 -6.44
N VAL A 64 17.17 -5.38 -7.00
CA VAL A 64 16.53 -6.51 -7.67
C VAL A 64 15.98 -6.08 -9.02
N ARG A 65 16.24 -6.87 -10.05
CA ARG A 65 15.65 -6.66 -11.37
C ARG A 65 14.30 -7.35 -11.46
N ALA A 66 13.25 -6.56 -11.70
CA ALA A 66 11.90 -7.05 -11.95
C ALA A 66 11.81 -7.83 -13.27
N PRO A 67 10.79 -8.69 -13.46
CA PRO A 67 10.64 -9.50 -14.69
C PRO A 67 10.53 -8.68 -15.99
N ASP A 68 10.05 -7.44 -15.92
CA ASP A 68 9.94 -6.51 -17.04
C ASP A 68 11.19 -5.62 -17.22
N GLY A 69 12.27 -5.89 -16.47
CA GLY A 69 13.57 -5.22 -16.57
C GLY A 69 13.74 -4.00 -15.68
N VAL A 70 12.68 -3.54 -14.98
CA VAL A 70 12.76 -2.44 -14.00
C VAL A 70 13.74 -2.79 -12.89
N MET A 71 14.66 -1.87 -12.56
CA MET A 71 15.56 -2.04 -11.42
C MET A 71 14.90 -1.47 -10.17
N LEU A 72 14.66 -2.35 -9.22
CA LEU A 72 14.14 -2.01 -7.91
C LEU A 72 15.30 -1.80 -6.95
N ARG A 73 15.25 -0.69 -6.20
CA ARG A 73 16.26 -0.33 -5.21
C ARG A 73 15.74 -0.61 -3.82
N GLY A 74 16.55 -1.24 -3.01
CA GLY A 74 16.14 -1.63 -1.67
C GLY A 74 17.26 -1.67 -0.66
N TRP A 75 16.88 -1.90 0.57
CA TRP A 75 17.77 -2.19 1.69
C TRP A 75 17.38 -3.51 2.32
N LYS A 76 18.39 -4.27 2.68
CA LYS A 76 18.28 -5.48 3.47
C LYS A 76 19.02 -5.29 4.80
N VAL A 77 18.37 -5.67 5.90
CA VAL A 77 18.98 -5.58 7.25
C VAL A 77 18.81 -6.91 7.96
N ARG A 78 19.90 -7.48 8.42
CA ARG A 78 19.87 -8.69 9.26
C ARG A 78 19.76 -8.31 10.73
N ALA A 79 18.91 -9.00 11.46
CA ALA A 79 18.84 -8.84 12.91
C ALA A 79 20.16 -9.27 13.58
N LYS A 80 20.50 -8.64 14.70
CA LYS A 80 21.70 -9.01 15.49
C LYS A 80 21.62 -10.45 16.02
N THR A 81 20.43 -10.91 16.36
CA THR A 81 20.15 -12.29 16.78
C THR A 81 19.03 -12.84 15.90
N PRO A 82 19.36 -13.41 14.72
CA PRO A 82 18.35 -13.83 13.75
C PRO A 82 17.50 -15.00 14.24
N ASN A 83 16.18 -14.92 14.02
CA ASN A 83 15.25 -16.02 14.27
C ASN A 83 14.99 -16.89 13.02
N GLY A 84 15.60 -16.51 11.87
CA GLY A 84 15.47 -17.19 10.59
C GLY A 84 14.31 -16.71 9.71
N ASP A 85 13.48 -15.82 10.20
CA ASP A 85 12.32 -15.26 9.48
C ASP A 85 12.62 -13.86 8.93
N TRP A 86 11.95 -13.49 7.84
CA TRP A 86 12.12 -12.21 7.18
C TRP A 86 10.80 -11.51 6.95
N VAL A 87 10.81 -10.18 6.99
CA VAL A 87 9.65 -9.33 6.71
C VAL A 87 9.99 -8.37 5.58
N LEU A 88 9.18 -8.38 4.52
CA LEU A 88 9.20 -7.37 3.49
C LEU A 88 8.33 -6.19 3.94
N LEU A 89 8.87 -4.99 3.82
CA LEU A 89 8.24 -3.74 4.27
C LEU A 89 7.94 -2.86 3.06
N PHE A 90 6.67 -2.43 2.94
CA PHE A 90 6.17 -1.66 1.81
C PHE A 90 5.65 -0.29 2.26
N HIS A 91 6.27 0.77 1.77
CA HIS A 91 5.90 2.16 2.03
C HIS A 91 4.62 2.60 1.29
N GLY A 92 4.03 3.68 1.71
CA GLY A 92 2.90 4.33 1.06
C GLY A 92 3.27 5.03 -0.25
N ILE A 93 2.25 5.50 -0.98
CA ILE A 93 2.46 6.31 -2.19
C ILE A 93 3.18 7.62 -1.82
N VAL A 94 4.05 8.13 -2.72
CA VAL A 94 4.84 9.36 -2.51
C VAL A 94 5.87 9.24 -1.37
N ASP A 95 6.19 8.02 -0.94
CA ASP A 95 7.21 7.74 0.07
C ASP A 95 8.39 6.95 -0.51
N ASN A 96 9.28 6.49 0.33
CA ASN A 96 10.43 5.66 -0.03
C ASN A 96 10.79 4.70 1.11
N ARG A 97 11.71 3.78 0.83
CA ARG A 97 12.16 2.74 1.75
C ARG A 97 12.65 3.23 3.12
N ALA A 98 13.15 4.46 3.23
CA ALA A 98 13.67 4.98 4.50
C ALA A 98 12.55 5.22 5.53
N GLU A 99 11.32 5.48 5.07
CA GLU A 99 10.17 5.65 5.97
C GLU A 99 9.77 4.34 6.67
N MET A 100 10.22 3.21 6.14
CA MET A 100 9.99 1.90 6.76
C MET A 100 11.02 1.55 7.85
N ALA A 101 12.05 2.37 8.07
CA ALA A 101 13.07 2.11 9.09
C ALA A 101 12.49 2.00 10.53
N PRO A 102 11.50 2.81 10.96
CA PRO A 102 10.87 2.62 12.26
C PRO A 102 10.15 1.27 12.43
N TYR A 103 9.57 0.75 11.34
CA TYR A 103 8.94 -0.58 11.34
C TYR A 103 10.00 -1.70 11.35
N ALA A 104 11.10 -1.49 10.65
CA ALA A 104 12.24 -2.42 10.68
C ALA A 104 12.85 -2.52 12.08
N ASP A 105 12.94 -1.42 12.83
CA ASP A 105 13.51 -1.34 14.17
C ASP A 105 12.96 -2.40 15.13
N PHE A 106 11.64 -2.40 15.36
CA PHE A 106 11.05 -3.35 16.30
C PHE A 106 11.11 -4.79 15.80
N LEU A 107 11.05 -5.01 14.48
CA LEU A 107 11.18 -6.34 13.88
C LEU A 107 12.60 -6.89 14.06
N LEU A 108 13.63 -6.08 13.82
CA LEU A 108 15.03 -6.43 14.02
C LEU A 108 15.33 -6.77 15.49
N ARG A 109 14.78 -5.99 16.44
CA ARG A 109 14.87 -6.28 17.89
C ARG A 109 14.21 -7.61 18.25
N ALA A 110 13.16 -8.02 17.52
CA ALA A 110 12.50 -9.32 17.67
C ALA A 110 13.15 -10.45 16.87
N GLY A 111 14.26 -10.20 16.20
CA GLY A 111 15.06 -11.20 15.50
C GLY A 111 14.68 -11.43 14.03
N TYR A 112 13.71 -10.69 13.48
CA TYR A 112 13.38 -10.80 12.06
C TYR A 112 14.41 -10.05 11.21
N GLY A 113 14.84 -10.65 10.09
CA GLY A 113 15.47 -9.88 9.02
C GLY A 113 14.43 -9.01 8.30
N THR A 114 14.84 -7.88 7.75
CA THR A 114 13.92 -6.98 7.03
C THR A 114 14.44 -6.64 5.64
N VAL A 115 13.51 -6.49 4.70
CA VAL A 115 13.75 -5.98 3.35
C VAL A 115 12.82 -4.80 3.13
N MET A 116 13.38 -3.65 2.80
CA MET A 116 12.67 -2.41 2.49
C MET A 116 12.97 -2.03 1.04
N MET A 117 11.95 -2.05 0.19
CA MET A 117 12.12 -1.72 -1.22
C MET A 117 11.42 -0.39 -1.54
N ASP A 118 12.05 0.45 -2.37
CA ASP A 118 11.28 1.45 -3.09
C ASP A 118 10.40 0.73 -4.11
N ALA A 119 9.10 0.96 -4.10
CA ALA A 119 8.22 0.47 -5.14
C ALA A 119 8.63 1.05 -6.51
N ARG A 120 8.29 0.36 -7.62
CA ARG A 120 8.49 0.94 -8.97
C ARG A 120 7.91 2.34 -9.04
N GLU A 121 8.53 3.26 -9.79
CA GLU A 121 8.14 4.66 -9.90
C GLU A 121 8.27 5.46 -8.60
N GLN A 122 8.81 4.89 -7.49
CA GLN A 122 8.99 5.57 -6.20
C GLN A 122 10.46 5.59 -5.78
N GLY A 123 10.82 6.53 -4.88
CA GLY A 123 12.17 6.64 -4.32
C GLY A 123 13.25 6.64 -5.39
N ALA A 124 14.19 5.70 -5.30
CA ALA A 124 15.30 5.51 -6.24
C ALA A 124 15.08 4.34 -7.22
N SER A 125 13.95 3.62 -7.15
CA SER A 125 13.62 2.56 -8.10
C SER A 125 13.32 3.11 -9.48
N ASP A 126 13.66 2.34 -10.52
CA ASP A 126 13.28 2.64 -11.89
C ASP A 126 11.76 2.45 -12.09
N GLY A 127 11.31 2.67 -13.30
CA GLY A 127 9.92 2.58 -13.68
C GLY A 127 9.34 3.95 -14.04
N THR A 128 8.21 3.92 -14.72
CA THR A 128 7.52 5.13 -15.21
C THR A 128 6.08 5.20 -14.75
N LEU A 129 5.57 4.11 -14.13
CA LEU A 129 4.19 3.99 -13.69
C LEU A 129 4.14 3.18 -12.38
N ALA A 130 3.44 3.71 -11.38
CA ALA A 130 2.98 2.99 -10.23
C ALA A 130 1.62 2.32 -10.57
N THR A 131 1.51 1.02 -10.35
CA THR A 131 0.30 0.25 -10.73
C THR A 131 -0.46 -0.31 -9.53
N PHE A 132 -0.14 0.17 -8.33
CA PHE A 132 -0.87 -0.07 -7.08
C PHE A 132 -1.04 -1.55 -6.70
N GLY A 133 -0.07 -2.38 -7.09
CA GLY A 133 -0.04 -3.82 -6.83
C GLY A 133 -0.26 -4.69 -8.08
N TRP A 134 -0.60 -4.14 -9.25
CA TRP A 134 -0.74 -4.93 -10.48
C TRP A 134 0.60 -5.49 -10.97
N LYS A 135 1.59 -4.64 -11.19
CA LYS A 135 2.95 -5.06 -11.53
C LYS A 135 3.78 -5.32 -10.27
N GLU A 136 3.57 -4.54 -9.23
CA GLU A 136 4.33 -4.60 -7.98
C GLU A 136 4.26 -5.98 -7.31
N ARG A 137 3.17 -6.74 -7.48
CA ARG A 137 3.11 -8.14 -6.99
C ARG A 137 4.15 -9.05 -7.64
N TRP A 138 4.51 -8.80 -8.89
CA TRP A 138 5.57 -9.56 -9.59
C TRP A 138 6.95 -9.05 -9.21
N ASP A 139 7.08 -7.76 -8.88
CA ASP A 139 8.29 -7.19 -8.29
C ASP A 139 8.57 -7.85 -6.95
N THR A 140 7.56 -7.93 -6.09
CA THR A 140 7.65 -8.61 -4.80
C THR A 140 8.09 -10.06 -4.96
N LYS A 141 7.53 -10.79 -5.94
CA LYS A 141 7.96 -12.15 -6.23
C LYS A 141 9.44 -12.21 -6.59
N ALA A 142 9.95 -11.30 -7.43
CA ALA A 142 11.37 -11.24 -7.77
C ALA A 142 12.24 -10.90 -6.54
N VAL A 143 11.77 -10.02 -5.66
CA VAL A 143 12.43 -9.70 -4.38
C VAL A 143 12.52 -10.95 -3.49
N ILE A 144 11.44 -11.74 -3.38
CA ILE A 144 11.44 -12.99 -2.61
C ILE A 144 12.36 -14.03 -3.27
N ASP A 145 12.39 -14.13 -4.60
CA ASP A 145 13.31 -15.03 -5.32
C ASP A 145 14.78 -14.68 -5.01
N ALA A 146 15.14 -13.39 -5.05
CA ALA A 146 16.47 -12.91 -4.70
C ALA A 146 16.79 -13.10 -3.21
N LEU A 147 15.83 -12.86 -2.31
CA LEU A 147 15.99 -13.09 -0.88
C LEU A 147 16.24 -14.57 -0.59
N ASN A 148 15.48 -15.47 -1.20
CA ASN A 148 15.67 -16.92 -1.05
C ASN A 148 17.05 -17.38 -1.51
N ALA A 149 17.56 -16.83 -2.61
CA ALA A 149 18.90 -17.16 -3.11
C ALA A 149 20.00 -16.72 -2.15
N ASN A 150 19.81 -15.62 -1.44
CA ASN A 150 20.82 -15.01 -0.57
C ASN A 150 20.72 -15.46 0.90
N GLU A 151 19.52 -15.59 1.44
CA GLU A 151 19.29 -15.72 2.89
C GLU A 151 18.59 -17.02 3.31
N GLN A 152 17.91 -17.70 2.38
CA GLN A 152 17.15 -18.92 2.65
C GLN A 152 16.19 -18.77 3.85
N PRO A 153 15.28 -17.78 3.83
CA PRO A 153 14.39 -17.50 4.96
C PRO A 153 13.55 -18.71 5.33
N ARG A 154 13.36 -18.94 6.64
CA ARG A 154 12.43 -19.98 7.14
C ARG A 154 11.00 -19.62 6.82
N ASN A 155 10.61 -18.37 7.09
CA ASN A 155 9.34 -17.80 6.74
C ASN A 155 9.52 -16.39 6.17
N VAL A 156 8.64 -16.01 5.24
CA VAL A 156 8.54 -14.66 4.69
C VAL A 156 7.19 -14.08 5.06
N PHE A 157 7.22 -12.91 5.67
CA PHE A 157 6.05 -12.12 6.04
C PHE A 157 6.07 -10.78 5.32
N GLU A 158 4.93 -10.12 5.28
CA GLU A 158 4.80 -8.79 4.69
C GLU A 158 4.10 -7.83 5.65
N LEU A 159 4.58 -6.58 5.69
CA LEU A 159 3.93 -5.47 6.34
C LEU A 159 3.95 -4.28 5.40
N GLY A 160 2.80 -3.70 5.13
CA GLY A 160 2.70 -2.53 4.28
C GLY A 160 1.64 -1.55 4.74
N GLU A 161 1.87 -0.29 4.42
CA GLU A 161 0.96 0.81 4.71
C GLU A 161 0.39 1.41 3.41
N SER A 162 -0.88 1.80 3.42
CA SER A 162 -1.55 2.45 2.30
C SER A 162 -1.41 1.66 0.98
N MET A 163 -0.78 2.22 -0.04
CA MET A 163 -0.41 1.54 -1.28
C MET A 163 0.42 0.27 -1.00
N GLY A 164 1.37 0.35 -0.06
CA GLY A 164 2.20 -0.79 0.32
C GLY A 164 1.40 -1.94 0.91
N GLY A 165 0.36 -1.67 1.70
CA GLY A 165 -0.58 -2.67 2.18
C GLY A 165 -1.35 -3.36 1.06
N ALA A 166 -1.75 -2.60 0.03
CA ALA A 166 -2.40 -3.15 -1.15
C ALA A 166 -1.46 -4.01 -2.00
N ILE A 167 -0.18 -3.61 -2.12
CA ILE A 167 0.86 -4.41 -2.78
C ILE A 167 1.03 -5.74 -2.04
N ALA A 168 1.23 -5.71 -0.73
CA ALA A 168 1.42 -6.90 0.09
C ALA A 168 0.27 -7.91 -0.04
N LEU A 169 -0.98 -7.46 0.09
CA LEU A 169 -2.15 -8.32 -0.04
C LEU A 169 -2.25 -8.97 -1.43
N GLN A 170 -1.94 -8.24 -2.49
CA GLN A 170 -1.97 -8.75 -3.86
C GLN A 170 -0.77 -9.67 -4.17
N SER A 171 0.39 -9.42 -3.55
CA SER A 171 1.57 -10.27 -3.65
C SER A 171 1.35 -11.62 -2.99
N ALA A 172 0.78 -11.62 -1.78
CA ALA A 172 0.45 -12.86 -1.08
C ALA A 172 -0.55 -13.74 -1.84
N ALA A 173 -1.43 -13.15 -2.65
CA ALA A 173 -2.37 -13.93 -3.45
C ALA A 173 -1.69 -14.77 -4.55
N ILE A 174 -0.52 -14.35 -5.04
CA ILE A 174 0.20 -15.02 -6.14
C ILE A 174 1.44 -15.80 -5.69
N ASP A 175 1.97 -15.51 -4.48
CA ASP A 175 3.17 -16.19 -3.97
C ASP A 175 2.88 -16.92 -2.64
N PRO A 176 2.83 -18.27 -2.66
CA PRO A 176 2.52 -19.06 -1.47
C PRO A 176 3.64 -19.06 -0.40
N ARG A 177 4.81 -18.54 -0.70
CA ARG A 177 5.92 -18.39 0.27
C ARG A 177 5.62 -17.30 1.31
N ILE A 178 4.72 -16.35 0.98
CA ILE A 178 4.26 -15.34 1.92
C ILE A 178 3.31 -15.98 2.92
N ARG A 179 3.73 -16.02 4.18
CA ARG A 179 3.05 -16.74 5.27
C ARG A 179 1.92 -15.94 5.90
N ALA A 180 2.09 -14.63 6.05
CA ALA A 180 1.08 -13.74 6.60
C ALA A 180 1.35 -12.30 6.19
N VAL A 181 0.30 -11.48 6.16
CA VAL A 181 0.34 -10.06 5.77
C VAL A 181 -0.25 -9.19 6.84
N VAL A 182 0.45 -8.11 7.20
CA VAL A 182 -0.08 -6.98 7.95
C VAL A 182 -0.31 -5.82 6.99
N ALA A 183 -1.53 -5.33 6.88
CA ALA A 183 -1.88 -4.22 6.00
C ALA A 183 -2.55 -3.11 6.79
N GLU A 184 -1.87 -1.95 6.90
CA GLU A 184 -2.39 -0.74 7.52
C GLU A 184 -2.97 0.19 6.46
N ALA A 185 -4.17 0.71 6.70
CA ALA A 185 -4.83 1.73 5.87
C ALA A 185 -4.85 1.38 4.37
N SER A 186 -5.03 0.09 4.02
CA SER A 186 -5.06 -0.38 2.64
C SER A 186 -6.42 -0.16 2.00
N PHE A 187 -6.44 0.20 0.72
CA PHE A 187 -7.69 0.28 -0.05
C PHE A 187 -8.20 -1.11 -0.48
N SER A 188 -9.53 -1.24 -0.64
CA SER A 188 -10.16 -2.51 -1.05
C SER A 188 -10.00 -2.80 -2.55
N SER A 189 -10.10 -1.76 -3.39
CA SER A 189 -9.79 -1.79 -4.82
C SER A 189 -9.43 -0.39 -5.32
N LEU A 190 -8.66 -0.32 -6.42
CA LEU A 190 -8.29 0.96 -7.03
C LEU A 190 -9.53 1.75 -7.47
N ARG A 191 -10.57 1.07 -7.96
CA ARG A 191 -11.83 1.68 -8.34
C ARG A 191 -12.53 2.35 -7.15
N GLU A 192 -12.67 1.64 -6.05
CA GLU A 192 -13.36 2.15 -4.86
C GLU A 192 -12.62 3.34 -4.23
N VAL A 193 -11.29 3.25 -4.09
CA VAL A 193 -10.52 4.34 -3.50
C VAL A 193 -10.48 5.58 -4.40
N SER A 194 -10.55 5.41 -5.72
CA SER A 194 -10.55 6.56 -6.64
C SER A 194 -11.77 7.47 -6.44
N TYR A 195 -12.90 6.90 -6.02
CA TYR A 195 -14.09 7.68 -5.70
C TYR A 195 -13.92 8.48 -4.41
N ASP A 196 -13.20 7.95 -3.42
CA ASP A 196 -12.91 8.68 -2.19
C ASP A 196 -11.90 9.80 -2.43
N TYR A 197 -10.84 9.53 -3.17
CA TYR A 197 -9.86 10.55 -3.57
C TYR A 197 -10.48 11.71 -4.37
N ALA A 198 -11.47 11.43 -5.24
CA ALA A 198 -12.16 12.48 -5.98
C ALA A 198 -12.93 13.44 -5.09
N GLY A 199 -13.20 13.06 -3.84
CA GLY A 199 -13.79 13.94 -2.82
C GLY A 199 -12.86 15.03 -2.31
N LEU A 200 -11.55 15.02 -2.66
CA LEU A 200 -10.55 16.03 -2.33
C LEU A 200 -10.54 16.38 -0.83
N ASP A 201 -10.56 15.38 0.04
CA ASP A 201 -10.64 15.51 1.50
C ASP A 201 -11.88 16.27 2.04
N LEU A 202 -12.73 16.77 1.16
CA LEU A 202 -13.95 17.48 1.54
C LEU A 202 -15.02 16.50 2.02
N SER A 203 -15.30 15.46 1.22
CA SER A 203 -16.26 14.41 1.54
C SER A 203 -16.15 13.25 0.55
N SER A 204 -16.01 12.03 1.05
CA SER A 204 -16.11 10.82 0.21
C SER A 204 -17.47 10.72 -0.50
N THR A 205 -18.56 11.27 0.09
CA THR A 205 -19.88 11.32 -0.54
C THR A 205 -19.86 12.16 -1.83
N LEU A 206 -19.17 13.31 -1.84
CA LEU A 206 -19.05 14.14 -3.05
C LEU A 206 -18.25 13.42 -4.14
N GLY A 207 -17.17 12.74 -3.79
CA GLY A 207 -16.39 11.96 -4.74
C GLY A 207 -17.21 10.81 -5.34
N ARG A 208 -17.96 10.11 -4.51
CA ARG A 208 -18.81 8.97 -4.92
C ARG A 208 -20.08 9.36 -5.69
N THR A 209 -20.45 10.62 -5.67
CA THR A 209 -21.65 11.15 -6.35
C THR A 209 -21.28 12.14 -7.45
N LEU A 210 -21.05 13.40 -7.09
CA LEU A 210 -20.84 14.50 -8.03
C LEU A 210 -19.59 14.32 -8.90
N PHE A 211 -18.46 13.85 -8.31
CA PHE A 211 -17.19 13.68 -9.01
C PHE A 211 -16.96 12.26 -9.55
N ARG A 212 -17.93 11.35 -9.34
CA ARG A 212 -17.82 9.99 -9.85
C ARG A 212 -17.58 9.88 -11.37
N PRO A 213 -18.20 10.69 -12.24
CA PRO A 213 -17.90 10.68 -13.67
C PRO A 213 -16.43 11.02 -13.98
N ALA A 214 -15.84 11.98 -13.25
CA ALA A 214 -14.42 12.33 -13.38
C ALA A 214 -13.53 11.15 -13.01
N SER A 215 -13.80 10.46 -11.90
CA SER A 215 -13.05 9.28 -11.47
C SER A 215 -13.12 8.15 -12.49
N ILE A 216 -14.31 7.90 -13.07
CA ILE A 216 -14.48 6.86 -14.09
C ILE A 216 -13.62 7.14 -15.32
N LEU A 217 -13.59 8.39 -15.81
CA LEU A 217 -12.80 8.76 -16.97
C LEU A 217 -11.30 8.80 -16.67
N ALA A 218 -10.91 9.26 -15.48
CA ALA A 218 -9.54 9.22 -15.02
C ALA A 218 -9.02 7.76 -14.91
N LEU A 219 -9.83 6.85 -14.35
CA LEU A 219 -9.48 5.43 -14.29
C LEU A 219 -9.35 4.80 -15.67
N ARG A 220 -10.29 5.06 -16.59
CA ARG A 220 -10.18 4.55 -17.97
C ARG A 220 -8.91 5.00 -18.68
N SER A 221 -8.52 6.25 -18.45
CA SER A 221 -7.27 6.79 -19.00
C SER A 221 -6.05 6.10 -18.36
N ALA A 222 -6.07 5.90 -17.04
CA ALA A 222 -5.03 5.17 -16.32
C ALA A 222 -4.96 3.69 -16.74
N GLU A 223 -6.09 3.01 -16.90
CA GLU A 223 -6.18 1.63 -17.40
C GLU A 223 -5.50 1.48 -18.77
N LYS A 224 -5.79 2.41 -19.68
CA LYS A 224 -5.19 2.41 -21.03
C LYS A 224 -3.68 2.61 -20.98
N GLU A 225 -3.18 3.55 -20.16
CA GLU A 225 -1.75 3.82 -20.03
C GLU A 225 -1.01 2.71 -19.28
N GLY A 226 -1.61 2.20 -18.20
CA GLY A 226 -1.01 1.17 -17.35
C GLY A 226 -1.09 -0.25 -17.88
N GLY A 227 -1.98 -0.51 -18.87
CA GLY A 227 -2.20 -1.84 -19.44
C GLY A 227 -2.83 -2.82 -18.46
N PHE A 228 -3.74 -2.34 -17.59
CA PHE A 228 -4.49 -3.17 -16.62
C PHE A 228 -5.94 -2.67 -16.49
N HIS A 229 -6.79 -3.44 -15.85
CA HIS A 229 -8.13 -2.98 -15.45
C HIS A 229 -8.13 -2.59 -13.98
N ALA A 230 -8.74 -1.45 -13.63
CA ALA A 230 -8.79 -0.96 -12.25
C ALA A 230 -9.48 -1.96 -11.29
N ASP A 231 -10.38 -2.79 -11.81
CA ASP A 231 -11.04 -3.86 -11.05
C ASP A 231 -10.12 -5.05 -10.73
N ASP A 232 -8.96 -5.17 -11.39
CA ASP A 232 -7.97 -6.22 -11.14
C ASP A 232 -6.94 -5.77 -10.11
N VAL A 233 -6.83 -4.47 -9.86
CA VAL A 233 -6.07 -3.89 -8.75
C VAL A 233 -6.95 -3.90 -7.50
N SER A 234 -7.03 -5.06 -6.85
CA SER A 234 -8.03 -5.31 -5.82
C SER A 234 -7.51 -6.23 -4.71
N PRO A 235 -7.03 -5.66 -3.60
CA PRO A 235 -6.78 -6.40 -2.36
C PRO A 235 -7.94 -7.27 -1.90
N GLN A 236 -9.19 -6.79 -2.05
CA GLN A 236 -10.40 -7.55 -1.75
C GLN A 236 -10.47 -8.87 -2.55
N LYS A 237 -10.24 -8.81 -3.87
CA LYS A 237 -10.22 -10.01 -4.72
C LYS A 237 -9.03 -10.92 -4.39
N ALA A 238 -7.89 -10.32 -4.04
CA ALA A 238 -6.69 -11.06 -3.67
C ALA A 238 -6.90 -11.96 -2.45
N VAL A 239 -7.46 -11.42 -1.36
CA VAL A 239 -7.73 -12.18 -0.14
C VAL A 239 -8.90 -13.17 -0.29
N ALA A 240 -9.78 -12.98 -1.25
CA ALA A 240 -10.84 -13.92 -1.59
C ALA A 240 -10.32 -15.09 -2.44
N ALA A 241 -9.36 -14.83 -3.34
CA ALA A 241 -8.84 -15.81 -4.27
C ALA A 241 -7.91 -16.86 -3.63
N ARG A 242 -7.19 -16.47 -2.57
CA ARG A 242 -6.30 -17.37 -1.82
C ARG A 242 -6.46 -17.14 -0.32
N ALA A 243 -6.55 -18.22 0.44
CA ALA A 243 -6.54 -18.17 1.90
C ALA A 243 -5.11 -17.99 2.43
N PHE A 244 -4.86 -16.89 3.14
CA PHE A 244 -3.65 -16.65 3.93
C PHE A 244 -3.99 -15.76 5.12
N PRO A 245 -3.20 -15.81 6.21
CA PRO A 245 -3.41 -14.99 7.38
C PRO A 245 -3.25 -13.50 7.10
N VAL A 246 -4.22 -12.68 7.54
CA VAL A 246 -4.18 -11.22 7.39
C VAL A 246 -4.46 -10.52 8.73
N LEU A 247 -3.69 -9.49 9.04
CA LEU A 247 -3.99 -8.49 10.07
C LEU A 247 -4.25 -7.16 9.38
N LEU A 248 -5.50 -6.70 9.45
CA LEU A 248 -5.92 -5.42 8.88
C LEU A 248 -5.98 -4.37 9.98
N ILE A 249 -5.40 -3.20 9.72
CA ILE A 249 -5.31 -2.09 10.67
C ILE A 249 -5.85 -0.84 10.00
N CYS A 250 -6.68 -0.07 10.69
CA CYS A 250 -7.13 1.24 10.21
C CYS A 250 -7.30 2.25 11.36
N GLY A 251 -7.17 3.52 11.05
CA GLY A 251 -7.39 4.62 11.98
C GLY A 251 -8.80 5.21 11.87
N THR A 252 -9.43 5.55 13.01
CA THR A 252 -10.79 6.12 13.00
C THR A 252 -10.85 7.54 12.42
N ARG A 253 -9.71 8.23 12.28
CA ARG A 253 -9.61 9.56 11.66
C ARG A 253 -8.97 9.53 10.28
N ASP A 254 -8.81 8.36 9.68
CA ASP A 254 -8.32 8.26 8.30
C ASP A 254 -9.38 8.79 7.33
N ARG A 255 -9.08 9.94 6.72
CA ARG A 255 -9.93 10.58 5.70
C ARG A 255 -9.48 10.27 4.27
N ILE A 256 -8.29 9.69 4.11
CA ILE A 256 -7.71 9.33 2.82
C ILE A 256 -8.21 7.95 2.40
N ILE A 257 -8.03 6.95 3.27
CA ILE A 257 -8.55 5.58 3.06
C ILE A 257 -9.40 5.20 4.29
N PRO A 258 -10.69 5.51 4.30
CA PRO A 258 -11.57 5.21 5.43
C PRO A 258 -11.58 3.74 5.82
N CYS A 259 -11.80 3.43 7.11
CA CYS A 259 -11.82 2.06 7.67
C CYS A 259 -12.71 1.07 6.91
N ARG A 260 -13.78 1.55 6.25
CA ARG A 260 -14.64 0.72 5.41
C ARG A 260 -13.88 -0.11 4.35
N HIS A 261 -12.72 0.39 3.86
CA HIS A 261 -11.90 -0.37 2.94
C HIS A 261 -11.30 -1.61 3.61
N SER A 262 -10.78 -1.45 4.82
CA SER A 262 -10.28 -2.57 5.62
C SER A 262 -11.41 -3.53 6.01
N GLU A 263 -12.63 -3.03 6.30
CA GLU A 263 -13.82 -3.85 6.55
C GLU A 263 -14.17 -4.71 5.32
N ILE A 264 -14.21 -4.10 4.12
CA ILE A 264 -14.48 -4.81 2.85
C ILE A 264 -13.43 -5.92 2.62
N ILE A 265 -12.14 -5.64 2.86
CA ILE A 265 -11.08 -6.64 2.72
C ILE A 265 -11.27 -7.75 3.77
N TYR A 266 -11.56 -7.37 5.02
CA TYR A 266 -11.80 -8.33 6.11
C TYR A 266 -12.95 -9.28 5.78
N ASP A 267 -14.07 -8.76 5.31
CA ASP A 267 -15.25 -9.57 4.96
C ASP A 267 -14.96 -10.55 3.83
N ALA A 268 -14.16 -10.11 2.85
CA ALA A 268 -13.79 -10.94 1.69
C ALA A 268 -12.71 -11.99 2.00
N ALA A 269 -11.91 -11.81 3.05
CA ALA A 269 -10.80 -12.69 3.36
C ALA A 269 -11.28 -14.10 3.75
N THR A 270 -10.73 -15.12 3.09
CA THR A 270 -11.06 -16.54 3.29
C THR A 270 -10.12 -17.26 4.25
N GLY A 271 -8.94 -16.67 4.53
CA GLY A 271 -7.97 -17.18 5.49
C GLY A 271 -8.19 -16.70 6.93
N PRO A 272 -7.31 -17.10 7.88
CA PRO A 272 -7.29 -16.54 9.21
C PRO A 272 -7.17 -15.03 9.18
N LYS A 273 -8.04 -14.30 9.88
CA LYS A 273 -8.10 -12.86 9.79
C LYS A 273 -8.23 -12.18 11.15
N GLN A 274 -7.58 -11.03 11.30
CA GLN A 274 -7.68 -10.14 12.44
C GLN A 274 -7.94 -8.72 11.96
N PHE A 275 -8.67 -7.95 12.74
CA PHE A 275 -8.98 -6.56 12.45
C PHE A 275 -8.75 -5.69 13.69
N TRP A 276 -8.01 -4.61 13.52
CA TRP A 276 -7.75 -3.65 14.58
C TRP A 276 -8.05 -2.24 14.12
N VAL A 277 -9.03 -1.63 14.76
CA VAL A 277 -9.40 -0.22 14.57
C VAL A 277 -8.68 0.60 15.65
N VAL A 278 -7.89 1.58 15.25
CA VAL A 278 -7.10 2.42 16.16
C VAL A 278 -7.81 3.75 16.39
N PRO A 279 -8.32 3.99 17.61
CA PRO A 279 -9.00 5.23 17.91
C PRO A 279 -8.08 6.44 17.77
N GLY A 280 -8.53 7.47 17.05
CA GLY A 280 -7.79 8.71 16.89
C GLY A 280 -6.66 8.70 15.84
N ALA A 281 -6.24 7.55 15.34
CA ALA A 281 -5.23 7.47 14.29
C ALA A 281 -5.75 8.03 12.96
N GLY A 282 -4.92 8.79 12.26
CA GLY A 282 -5.11 9.23 10.89
C GLY A 282 -4.64 8.18 9.88
N HIS A 283 -4.41 8.63 8.62
CA HIS A 283 -3.88 7.78 7.57
C HIS A 283 -2.47 7.28 7.93
N THR A 284 -2.24 5.97 7.89
CA THR A 284 -0.97 5.31 8.30
C THR A 284 -0.47 5.72 9.69
N GLY A 285 -1.38 6.11 10.57
CA GLY A 285 -1.06 6.70 11.86
C GLY A 285 -1.14 5.73 13.04
N ALA A 286 -1.42 4.45 12.82
CA ALA A 286 -1.63 3.50 13.92
C ALA A 286 -0.34 3.26 14.73
N PHE A 287 0.79 3.10 14.06
CA PHE A 287 2.09 2.94 14.72
C PHE A 287 2.46 4.19 15.54
N GLY A 288 2.25 5.39 14.99
CA GLY A 288 2.52 6.64 15.71
C GLY A 288 1.58 6.91 16.88
N THR A 289 0.33 6.41 16.82
CA THR A 289 -0.69 6.63 17.85
C THR A 289 -0.56 5.64 19.00
N GLU A 290 -0.34 4.37 18.70
CA GLU A 290 -0.29 3.25 19.67
C GLU A 290 0.95 2.36 19.43
N PRO A 291 2.19 2.88 19.56
CA PRO A 291 3.39 2.18 19.14
C PRO A 291 3.58 0.82 19.84
N ALA A 292 3.41 0.76 21.15
CA ALA A 292 3.61 -0.48 21.91
C ALA A 292 2.57 -1.56 21.55
N GLU A 293 1.33 -1.17 21.33
CA GLU A 293 0.26 -2.08 20.95
C GLU A 293 0.42 -2.54 19.49
N PHE A 294 0.88 -1.65 18.61
CA PHE A 294 1.19 -1.99 17.23
C PHE A 294 2.29 -3.07 17.16
N GLU A 295 3.44 -2.81 17.81
CA GLU A 295 4.54 -3.78 17.90
C GLU A 295 4.06 -5.12 18.46
N ARG A 296 3.34 -5.10 19.59
CA ARG A 296 2.83 -6.30 20.24
C ARG A 296 1.92 -7.12 19.32
N ARG A 297 0.97 -6.46 18.61
CA ARG A 297 0.04 -7.14 17.71
C ARG A 297 0.75 -7.73 16.49
N VAL A 298 1.60 -6.96 15.85
CA VAL A 298 2.35 -7.41 14.67
C VAL A 298 3.25 -8.60 15.01
N LEU A 299 4.03 -8.49 16.09
CA LEU A 299 4.93 -9.57 16.51
C LEU A 299 4.16 -10.85 16.92
N ALA A 300 3.06 -10.70 17.68
CA ALA A 300 2.22 -11.84 18.05
C ALA A 300 1.57 -12.48 16.81
N PHE A 301 1.15 -11.68 15.85
CA PHE A 301 0.54 -12.16 14.62
C PHE A 301 1.54 -12.94 13.76
N PHE A 302 2.74 -12.44 13.55
CA PHE A 302 3.78 -13.16 12.81
C PHE A 302 4.23 -14.43 13.54
N ALA A 303 4.45 -14.36 14.85
CA ALA A 303 4.84 -15.53 15.65
C ALA A 303 3.80 -16.67 15.57
N LYS A 304 2.49 -16.35 15.58
CA LYS A 304 1.41 -17.31 15.44
C LYS A 304 1.39 -18.01 14.07
N ASN A 305 1.90 -17.35 13.03
CA ASN A 305 1.82 -17.81 11.64
C ASN A 305 3.16 -18.35 11.10
N ARG A 306 4.11 -18.68 11.99
CA ARG A 306 5.33 -19.44 11.68
C ARG A 306 4.99 -20.89 11.35
N ASN A 307 5.88 -21.54 10.56
CA ASN A 307 5.89 -23.01 10.41
C ASN A 307 6.51 -23.66 11.63
#